data_2ca44b8bacd3dee4946ba82800694752
#
_entry.id   2ca44b8bacd3dee4946ba82800694752
#
_cell.length_a   1.000
_cell.length_b   1.000
_cell.length_c   1.000
_cell.angle_alpha   90.00
_cell.angle_beta   90.00
_cell.angle_gamma   90.00
#
_symmetry.space_group_name_H-M   'P 1'
#
loop_
_entity.id
_entity.type
_entity.pdbx_description
1 polymer ?
#
loop_
_entity_poly.entity_id
_entity_poly.type
_entity_poly.pdbx_seq_one_letter_code
_entity_poly.pdbx_strand_id
1 'polypeptide(L)'
;EGLLDNPVELSSSDYLEQQLAMVSLGGLRSLVAAVLSMEAFDCFLISDWANLERRYNQVTALAPHSDFYWDNGSWHLGNNASSSYLDNKRLSPMERREGFRKYIQKGRRFLEKGINANPDSWYLQSLLGNMYSDTYRQPDFEKAAEAYRKARDLGAPPLTARKEFYALVRVPSKSGEALELGRELFKDPRNRTPSLVSNIFVLENRLNIPEKERIPFRELFPTDEIARDLMTSHLANSLKYPVDGLREALESLPPAKDE
;
A
#
# COMPACT_ATOMS: atom_id res chain seq x y z
N GLU A 1 15.12 25.05 52.59
CA GLU A 1 15.73 25.93 51.58
C GLU A 1 17.11 25.41 51.24
N GLY A 2 17.38 25.09 50.00
CA GLY A 2 18.70 24.80 49.48
C GLY A 2 18.96 23.36 49.07
N LEU A 3 18.20 22.83 48.11
CA LEU A 3 18.51 21.57 47.41
C LEU A 3 18.29 21.76 45.90
N LEU A 4 18.94 22.73 45.31
CA LEU A 4 19.25 22.77 43.90
C LEU A 4 20.75 22.85 43.79
N ASP A 5 21.37 21.69 43.53
CA ASP A 5 22.80 21.66 43.20
C ASP A 5 23.04 22.54 41.98
N ASN A 6 24.08 23.39 42.05
CA ASN A 6 24.52 24.19 40.93
C ASN A 6 24.77 23.29 39.71
N PRO A 7 24.39 23.71 38.50
CA PRO A 7 24.71 22.96 37.31
C PRO A 7 26.23 22.76 37.24
N VAL A 8 26.64 21.49 37.19
CA VAL A 8 28.05 21.12 37.04
C VAL A 8 28.51 21.64 35.69
N GLU A 9 29.41 22.62 35.65
CA GLU A 9 30.10 23.02 34.42
C GLU A 9 30.99 21.86 33.97
N LEU A 10 30.51 21.12 32.94
CA LEU A 10 31.27 20.04 32.33
C LEU A 10 32.55 20.62 31.68
N SER A 11 33.70 20.06 31.98
CA SER A 11 34.92 20.38 31.25
C SER A 11 34.81 20.02 29.77
N SER A 12 35.62 20.60 28.91
CA SER A 12 35.67 20.25 27.48
C SER A 12 35.95 18.77 27.24
N SER A 13 36.66 18.13 28.16
CA SER A 13 36.95 16.70 28.18
C SER A 13 35.69 15.86 28.48
N ASP A 14 34.94 16.26 29.54
CA ASP A 14 33.70 15.58 29.92
C ASP A 14 32.63 15.71 28.83
N TYR A 15 32.57 16.85 28.15
CA TYR A 15 31.69 17.06 27.01
C TYR A 15 32.04 16.13 25.84
N LEU A 16 33.33 15.97 25.53
CA LEU A 16 33.83 15.07 24.49
C LEU A 16 33.55 13.61 24.84
N GLU A 17 33.79 13.21 26.09
CA GLU A 17 33.50 11.86 26.57
C GLU A 17 31.99 11.55 26.51
N GLN A 18 31.14 12.50 26.86
CA GLN A 18 29.68 12.39 26.74
C GLN A 18 29.24 12.28 25.29
N GLN A 19 29.84 13.04 24.36
CA GLN A 19 29.61 12.95 22.93
C GLN A 19 30.01 11.57 22.37
N LEU A 20 31.20 11.09 22.75
CA LEU A 20 31.71 9.77 22.38
C LEU A 20 30.81 8.64 22.93
N ALA A 21 30.34 8.78 24.17
CA ALA A 21 29.41 7.82 24.76
C ALA A 21 28.06 7.83 24.03
N MET A 22 27.52 9.01 23.66
CA MET A 22 26.30 9.12 22.87
C MET A 22 26.43 8.52 21.45
N VAL A 23 27.57 8.75 20.79
CA VAL A 23 27.87 8.14 19.48
C VAL A 23 27.98 6.62 19.60
N SER A 24 28.66 6.13 20.64
CA SER A 24 28.77 4.69 20.91
C SER A 24 27.43 4.05 21.25
N LEU A 25 26.59 4.74 22.06
CA LEU A 25 25.21 4.32 22.36
C LEU A 25 24.32 4.34 21.11
N GLY A 26 24.54 5.27 20.17
CA GLY A 26 23.86 5.31 18.89
C GLY A 26 24.14 4.05 18.04
N GLY A 27 25.40 3.62 17.99
CA GLY A 27 25.81 2.38 17.35
C GLY A 27 25.24 1.11 18.04
N LEU A 28 25.20 1.10 19.36
CA LEU A 28 24.58 0.03 20.13
C LEU A 28 23.07 -0.08 19.93
N ARG A 29 22.37 1.05 19.73
CA ARG A 29 20.94 1.05 19.42
C ARG A 29 20.61 0.23 18.17
N SER A 30 21.36 0.45 17.10
CA SER A 30 21.16 -0.30 15.84
C SER A 30 21.46 -1.79 16.01
N LEU A 31 22.50 -2.12 16.77
CA LEU A 31 22.83 -3.52 17.06
C LEU A 31 21.73 -4.18 17.90
N VAL A 32 21.25 -3.53 18.95
CA VAL A 32 20.16 -4.06 19.79
C VAL A 32 18.87 -4.18 18.97
N ALA A 33 18.56 -3.21 18.09
CA ALA A 33 17.42 -3.31 17.20
C ALA A 33 17.53 -4.53 16.26
N ALA A 34 18.71 -4.81 15.72
CA ALA A 34 18.94 -5.99 14.87
C ALA A 34 18.73 -7.29 15.66
N VAL A 35 19.27 -7.41 16.88
CA VAL A 35 19.07 -8.60 17.74
C VAL A 35 17.59 -8.79 18.06
N LEU A 36 16.88 -7.73 18.48
CA LEU A 36 15.45 -7.82 18.78
C LEU A 36 14.62 -8.17 17.53
N SER A 37 15.06 -7.75 16.35
CA SER A 37 14.44 -8.15 15.09
C SER A 37 14.61 -9.65 14.80
N MET A 38 15.76 -10.23 15.16
CA MET A 38 15.97 -11.70 15.09
C MET A 38 15.07 -12.43 16.09
N GLU A 39 14.96 -11.93 17.33
CA GLU A 39 14.02 -12.51 18.31
C GLU A 39 12.55 -12.38 17.86
N ALA A 40 12.19 -11.30 17.14
CA ALA A 40 10.86 -11.18 16.53
C ALA A 40 10.63 -12.28 15.46
N PHE A 41 11.67 -12.64 14.70
CA PHE A 41 11.60 -13.76 13.75
C PHE A 41 11.40 -15.10 14.46
N ASP A 42 12.05 -15.33 15.61
CA ASP A 42 11.79 -16.53 16.41
C ASP A 42 10.33 -16.61 16.89
N CYS A 43 9.76 -15.47 17.32
CA CYS A 43 8.33 -15.38 17.64
C CYS A 43 7.43 -15.71 16.43
N PHE A 44 7.83 -15.29 15.22
CA PHE A 44 7.12 -15.62 13.98
C PHE A 44 7.11 -17.13 13.74
N LEU A 45 8.24 -17.81 13.89
CA LEU A 45 8.36 -19.27 13.67
C LEU A 45 7.41 -20.09 14.52
N ILE A 46 7.13 -19.63 15.74
CA ILE A 46 6.20 -20.31 16.67
C ILE A 46 4.81 -19.68 16.70
N SER A 47 4.54 -18.72 15.82
CA SER A 47 3.26 -17.99 15.74
C SER A 47 2.89 -17.24 17.04
N ASP A 48 3.86 -16.76 17.79
CA ASP A 48 3.65 -15.91 18.98
C ASP A 48 3.51 -14.44 18.55
N TRP A 49 2.35 -14.11 18.05
CA TRP A 49 2.04 -12.80 17.49
C TRP A 49 2.05 -11.66 18.50
N ALA A 50 1.76 -11.95 19.77
CA ALA A 50 1.79 -10.95 20.83
C ALA A 50 3.22 -10.52 21.16
N ASN A 51 4.13 -11.46 21.31
CA ASN A 51 5.55 -11.18 21.53
C ASN A 51 6.20 -10.58 20.28
N LEU A 52 5.86 -11.04 19.08
CA LEU A 52 6.30 -10.45 17.82
C LEU A 52 5.96 -8.95 17.76
N GLU A 53 4.71 -8.57 18.04
CA GLU A 53 4.27 -7.17 18.08
C GLU A 53 5.08 -6.36 19.11
N ARG A 54 5.29 -6.93 20.29
CA ARG A 54 6.10 -6.30 21.34
C ARG A 54 7.54 -6.08 20.89
N ARG A 55 8.17 -7.08 20.25
CA ARG A 55 9.54 -6.94 19.73
C ARG A 55 9.64 -5.89 18.65
N TYR A 56 8.74 -5.86 17.67
CA TYR A 56 8.76 -4.83 16.64
C TYR A 56 8.50 -3.42 17.20
N ASN A 57 7.67 -3.25 18.23
CA ASN A 57 7.54 -1.97 18.92
C ASN A 57 8.86 -1.54 19.60
N GLN A 58 9.61 -2.47 20.18
CA GLN A 58 10.94 -2.19 20.76
C GLN A 58 11.97 -1.84 19.66
N VAL A 59 12.01 -2.61 18.58
CA VAL A 59 12.87 -2.39 17.42
C VAL A 59 12.67 -0.99 16.83
N THR A 60 11.42 -0.61 16.59
CA THR A 60 11.10 0.69 16.00
C THR A 60 11.29 1.86 16.97
N ALA A 61 11.24 1.64 18.30
CA ALA A 61 11.62 2.63 19.30
C ALA A 61 13.14 2.90 19.30
N LEU A 62 13.95 1.87 18.99
CA LEU A 62 15.41 2.00 18.89
C LEU A 62 15.87 2.55 17.54
N ALA A 63 15.18 2.20 16.46
CA ALA A 63 15.50 2.61 15.10
C ALA A 63 14.26 3.18 14.37
N PRO A 64 13.72 4.33 14.82
CA PRO A 64 12.46 4.88 14.31
C PRO A 64 12.53 5.33 12.85
N HIS A 65 13.70 5.64 12.33
CA HIS A 65 13.90 6.09 10.96
C HIS A 65 14.25 4.96 9.98
N SER A 66 14.09 3.69 10.38
CA SER A 66 14.31 2.55 9.51
C SER A 66 12.99 2.07 8.89
N ASP A 67 12.72 2.43 7.64
CA ASP A 67 11.57 1.95 6.89
C ASP A 67 11.45 0.43 6.89
N PHE A 68 12.60 -0.26 6.86
CA PHE A 68 12.69 -1.73 6.88
C PHE A 68 11.97 -2.36 8.09
N TYR A 69 12.13 -1.80 9.28
CA TYR A 69 11.50 -2.38 10.47
C TYR A 69 10.00 -2.07 10.54
N TRP A 70 9.58 -0.93 10.04
CA TRP A 70 8.15 -0.59 9.92
C TRP A 70 7.45 -1.48 8.88
N ASP A 71 8.12 -1.72 7.74
CA ASP A 71 7.62 -2.64 6.71
C ASP A 71 7.47 -4.05 7.27
N ASN A 72 8.55 -4.66 7.79
CA ASN A 72 8.53 -6.02 8.31
C ASN A 72 7.50 -6.20 9.43
N GLY A 73 7.46 -5.29 10.40
CA GLY A 73 6.49 -5.36 11.50
C GLY A 73 5.05 -5.29 10.99
N SER A 74 4.76 -4.37 10.06
CA SER A 74 3.43 -4.23 9.46
C SER A 74 3.04 -5.47 8.65
N TRP A 75 4.00 -6.04 7.88
CA TRP A 75 3.80 -7.26 7.11
C TRP A 75 3.50 -8.46 8.01
N HIS A 76 4.31 -8.67 9.03
CA HIS A 76 4.08 -9.78 9.97
C HIS A 76 2.74 -9.68 10.69
N LEU A 77 2.34 -8.49 11.12
CA LEU A 77 1.04 -8.28 11.76
C LEU A 77 -0.11 -8.38 10.75
N GLY A 78 -0.05 -7.59 9.68
CA GLY A 78 -1.15 -7.44 8.72
C GLY A 78 -1.36 -8.64 7.80
N ASN A 79 -0.29 -9.37 7.47
CA ASN A 79 -0.36 -10.51 6.56
C ASN A 79 -0.20 -11.84 7.29
N ASN A 80 0.93 -12.09 7.97
CA ASN A 80 1.21 -13.40 8.52
C ASN A 80 0.29 -13.74 9.70
N ALA A 81 0.19 -12.86 10.69
CA ALA A 81 -0.67 -13.09 11.84
C ALA A 81 -2.15 -13.18 11.43
N SER A 82 -2.61 -12.29 10.56
CA SER A 82 -4.00 -12.33 10.09
C SER A 82 -4.32 -13.65 9.40
N SER A 83 -3.47 -14.11 8.46
CA SER A 83 -3.64 -15.38 7.77
C SER A 83 -3.56 -16.58 8.74
N SER A 84 -2.63 -16.56 9.70
CA SER A 84 -2.52 -17.60 10.72
C SER A 84 -3.80 -17.77 11.54
N TYR A 85 -4.47 -16.67 11.90
CA TYR A 85 -5.78 -16.75 12.58
C TYR A 85 -6.85 -17.33 11.66
N LEU A 86 -6.89 -16.92 10.40
CA LEU A 86 -7.90 -17.39 9.44
C LEU A 86 -7.78 -18.91 9.19
N ASP A 87 -6.55 -19.41 9.14
CA ASP A 87 -6.24 -20.82 8.84
C ASP A 87 -6.27 -21.73 10.07
N ASN A 88 -6.35 -21.17 11.27
CA ASN A 88 -6.32 -21.96 12.51
C ASN A 88 -7.64 -22.71 12.76
N LYS A 89 -7.66 -23.98 12.37
CA LYS A 89 -8.83 -24.87 12.52
C LYS A 89 -9.22 -25.19 13.96
N ARG A 90 -8.35 -24.86 14.95
CA ARG A 90 -8.66 -25.05 16.38
C ARG A 90 -9.57 -23.97 16.94
N LEU A 91 -9.67 -22.82 16.24
CA LEU A 91 -10.54 -21.71 16.57
C LEU A 91 -11.90 -21.85 15.90
N SER A 92 -12.94 -21.34 16.53
CA SER A 92 -14.26 -21.21 15.90
C SER A 92 -14.22 -20.30 14.67
N PRO A 93 -15.17 -20.43 13.73
CA PRO A 93 -15.23 -19.54 12.55
C PRO A 93 -15.34 -18.06 12.91
N MET A 94 -15.93 -17.74 14.07
CA MET A 94 -16.04 -16.36 14.57
C MET A 94 -14.68 -15.85 15.05
N GLU A 95 -13.99 -16.58 15.92
CA GLU A 95 -12.66 -16.21 16.44
C GLU A 95 -11.63 -16.06 15.32
N ARG A 96 -11.67 -16.94 14.30
CA ARG A 96 -10.81 -16.85 13.12
C ARG A 96 -11.01 -15.53 12.39
N ARG A 97 -12.27 -15.16 12.10
CA ARG A 97 -12.58 -13.90 11.40
C ARG A 97 -12.25 -12.67 12.24
N GLU A 98 -12.49 -12.73 13.54
CA GLU A 98 -12.16 -11.63 14.46
C GLU A 98 -10.64 -11.44 14.56
N GLY A 99 -9.89 -12.50 14.77
CA GLY A 99 -8.42 -12.48 14.76
C GLY A 99 -7.86 -11.95 13.45
N PHE A 100 -8.37 -12.44 12.31
CA PHE A 100 -8.01 -11.96 10.98
C PHE A 100 -8.17 -10.44 10.85
N ARG A 101 -9.36 -9.91 11.19
CA ARG A 101 -9.66 -8.48 11.14
C ARG A 101 -8.77 -7.66 12.08
N LYS A 102 -8.63 -8.13 13.32
CA LYS A 102 -7.83 -7.49 14.35
C LYS A 102 -6.38 -7.30 13.90
N TYR A 103 -5.75 -8.32 13.32
CA TYR A 103 -4.35 -8.26 12.93
C TYR A 103 -4.14 -7.44 11.65
N ILE A 104 -5.07 -7.43 10.70
CA ILE A 104 -5.04 -6.47 9.59
C ILE A 104 -4.98 -5.03 10.12
N GLN A 105 -5.86 -4.68 11.07
CA GLN A 105 -5.87 -3.34 11.65
C GLN A 105 -4.60 -3.04 12.45
N LYS A 106 -4.03 -4.03 13.15
CA LYS A 106 -2.75 -3.86 13.85
C LYS A 106 -1.61 -3.56 12.88
N GLY A 107 -1.52 -4.27 11.76
CA GLY A 107 -0.52 -4.02 10.73
C GLY A 107 -0.63 -2.61 10.14
N ARG A 108 -1.84 -2.18 9.80
CA ARG A 108 -2.09 -0.81 9.29
C ARG A 108 -1.68 0.26 10.30
N ARG A 109 -2.13 0.14 11.55
CA ARG A 109 -1.77 1.09 12.62
C ARG A 109 -0.27 1.12 12.90
N PHE A 110 0.39 -0.03 12.80
CA PHE A 110 1.83 -0.11 12.97
C PHE A 110 2.55 0.67 11.87
N LEU A 111 2.11 0.52 10.61
CA LEU A 111 2.66 1.26 9.47
C LEU A 111 2.35 2.76 9.56
N GLU A 112 1.16 3.15 10.00
CA GLU A 112 0.78 4.56 10.24
C GLU A 112 1.70 5.23 11.29
N LYS A 113 2.10 4.50 12.34
CA LYS A 113 3.12 4.99 13.29
C LYS A 113 4.47 5.19 12.61
N GLY A 114 4.86 4.29 11.70
CA GLY A 114 6.07 4.41 10.91
C GLY A 114 6.06 5.64 10.00
N ILE A 115 4.93 5.91 9.35
CA ILE A 115 4.72 7.12 8.54
C ILE A 115 4.85 8.39 9.39
N ASN A 116 4.27 8.40 10.59
CA ASN A 116 4.39 9.54 11.50
C ASN A 116 5.84 9.80 11.95
N ALA A 117 6.64 8.74 12.10
CA ALA A 117 8.06 8.85 12.41
C ALA A 117 8.94 9.21 11.20
N ASN A 118 8.44 8.95 9.98
CA ASN A 118 9.13 9.14 8.71
C ASN A 118 8.19 9.80 7.69
N PRO A 119 7.79 11.07 7.89
CA PRO A 119 6.76 11.72 7.07
C PRO A 119 7.16 11.86 5.59
N ASP A 120 8.44 11.88 5.29
CA ASP A 120 8.97 12.01 3.93
C ASP A 120 9.18 10.66 3.21
N SER A 121 8.86 9.54 3.86
CA SER A 121 8.98 8.22 3.26
C SER A 121 7.83 7.92 2.30
N TRP A 122 8.06 8.13 1.00
CA TRP A 122 7.13 7.66 -0.04
C TRP A 122 6.92 6.15 0.03
N TYR A 123 7.94 5.42 0.47
CA TYR A 123 7.90 3.95 0.53
C TYR A 123 6.85 3.47 1.52
N LEU A 124 6.85 3.98 2.76
CA LEU A 124 5.85 3.62 3.76
C LEU A 124 4.44 4.03 3.36
N GLN A 125 4.27 5.20 2.71
CA GLN A 125 2.99 5.62 2.15
C GLN A 125 2.51 4.65 1.06
N SER A 126 3.41 4.22 0.16
CA SER A 126 3.06 3.24 -0.88
C SER A 126 2.69 1.88 -0.30
N LEU A 127 3.36 1.43 0.77
CA LEU A 127 3.01 0.21 1.50
C LEU A 127 1.62 0.31 2.14
N LEU A 128 1.28 1.45 2.74
CA LEU A 128 -0.05 1.67 3.30
C LEU A 128 -1.13 1.59 2.22
N GLY A 129 -0.87 2.18 1.06
CA GLY A 129 -1.73 2.02 -0.12
C GLY A 129 -1.90 0.56 -0.54
N ASN A 130 -0.82 -0.23 -0.54
CA ASN A 130 -0.89 -1.67 -0.82
C ASN A 130 -1.77 -2.40 0.20
N MET A 131 -1.63 -2.11 1.49
CA MET A 131 -2.43 -2.74 2.54
C MET A 131 -3.92 -2.38 2.47
N TYR A 132 -4.26 -1.16 2.02
CA TYR A 132 -5.65 -0.75 1.82
C TYR A 132 -6.24 -1.25 0.50
N SER A 133 -5.42 -1.52 -0.52
CA SER A 133 -5.88 -2.02 -1.83
C SER A 133 -6.01 -3.54 -1.90
N ASP A 134 -5.52 -4.29 -0.91
CA ASP A 134 -5.60 -5.75 -0.89
C ASP A 134 -7.06 -6.23 -0.79
N THR A 135 -7.57 -6.77 -1.88
CA THR A 135 -8.95 -7.25 -2.02
C THR A 135 -9.31 -8.38 -1.07
N TYR A 136 -8.33 -9.12 -0.56
CA TYR A 136 -8.52 -10.22 0.38
C TYR A 136 -8.50 -9.78 1.84
N ARG A 137 -8.06 -8.53 2.13
CA ARG A 137 -7.82 -8.02 3.47
C ARG A 137 -8.56 -6.73 3.78
N GLN A 138 -9.90 -6.76 3.71
CA GLN A 138 -10.74 -5.59 4.04
C GLN A 138 -10.30 -4.33 3.27
N PRO A 139 -10.43 -4.31 1.94
CA PRO A 139 -9.99 -3.18 1.13
C PRO A 139 -10.72 -1.88 1.52
N ASP A 140 -9.99 -0.77 1.43
CA ASP A 140 -10.49 0.59 1.51
C ASP A 140 -9.81 1.37 0.38
N PHE A 141 -10.43 1.36 -0.78
CA PHE A 141 -9.81 1.91 -1.99
C PHE A 141 -9.68 3.43 -1.94
N GLU A 142 -10.50 4.13 -1.18
CA GLU A 142 -10.38 5.57 -0.98
C GLU A 142 -9.10 5.89 -0.20
N LYS A 143 -8.87 5.22 0.93
CA LYS A 143 -7.63 5.34 1.69
C LYS A 143 -6.41 4.84 0.91
N ALA A 144 -6.58 3.80 0.08
CA ALA A 144 -5.50 3.35 -0.79
C ALA A 144 -5.08 4.43 -1.78
N ALA A 145 -6.04 5.09 -2.44
CA ALA A 145 -5.78 6.18 -3.38
C ALA A 145 -5.10 7.36 -2.69
N GLU A 146 -5.57 7.77 -1.51
CA GLU A 146 -4.95 8.83 -0.72
C GLU A 146 -3.48 8.52 -0.36
N ALA A 147 -3.20 7.29 0.09
CA ALA A 147 -1.85 6.87 0.44
C ALA A 147 -0.92 6.84 -0.80
N TYR A 148 -1.39 6.34 -1.93
CA TYR A 148 -0.62 6.37 -3.17
C TYR A 148 -0.38 7.78 -3.69
N ARG A 149 -1.36 8.69 -3.57
CA ARG A 149 -1.20 10.10 -3.89
C ARG A 149 -0.11 10.74 -3.05
N LYS A 150 -0.15 10.57 -1.73
CA LYS A 150 0.90 11.05 -0.82
C LYS A 150 2.26 10.49 -1.19
N ALA A 151 2.34 9.19 -1.50
CA ALA A 151 3.59 8.59 -1.95
C ALA A 151 4.11 9.24 -3.24
N ARG A 152 3.23 9.47 -4.24
CA ARG A 152 3.58 10.15 -5.49
C ARG A 152 4.10 11.56 -5.24
N ASP A 153 3.42 12.33 -4.40
CA ASP A 153 3.79 13.71 -4.07
C ASP A 153 5.13 13.79 -3.34
N LEU A 154 5.54 12.71 -2.65
CA LEU A 154 6.86 12.51 -2.06
C LEU A 154 7.91 11.92 -3.04
N GLY A 155 7.60 11.82 -4.32
CA GLY A 155 8.55 11.38 -5.33
C GLY A 155 8.62 9.86 -5.55
N ALA A 156 7.58 9.11 -5.21
CA ALA A 156 7.53 7.68 -5.50
C ALA A 156 7.67 7.38 -7.01
N PRO A 157 8.13 6.17 -7.37
CA PRO A 157 8.26 5.75 -8.76
C PRO A 157 6.95 5.89 -9.56
N PRO A 158 7.01 6.11 -10.89
CA PRO A 158 5.83 6.36 -11.75
C PRO A 158 4.73 5.29 -11.67
N LEU A 159 5.08 4.05 -11.32
CA LEU A 159 4.12 2.97 -11.10
C LEU A 159 3.08 3.34 -10.01
N THR A 160 3.45 4.16 -9.03
CA THR A 160 2.58 4.56 -7.93
C THR A 160 1.36 5.35 -8.41
N ALA A 161 1.52 6.20 -9.42
CA ALA A 161 0.39 6.91 -10.04
C ALA A 161 -0.62 5.95 -10.69
N ARG A 162 -0.16 4.84 -11.30
CA ARG A 162 -1.08 3.80 -11.81
C ARG A 162 -1.80 3.07 -10.67
N LYS A 163 -1.13 2.83 -9.54
CA LYS A 163 -1.78 2.23 -8.36
C LYS A 163 -2.87 3.15 -7.79
N GLU A 164 -2.60 4.45 -7.72
CA GLU A 164 -3.59 5.47 -7.34
C GLU A 164 -4.80 5.41 -8.28
N PHE A 165 -4.58 5.44 -9.59
CA PHE A 165 -5.63 5.31 -10.59
C PHE A 165 -6.49 4.07 -10.38
N TYR A 166 -5.86 2.89 -10.21
CA TYR A 166 -6.60 1.63 -10.01
C TYR A 166 -7.36 1.57 -8.69
N ALA A 167 -6.93 2.29 -7.68
CA ALA A 167 -7.69 2.44 -6.44
C ALA A 167 -8.90 3.37 -6.66
N LEU A 168 -8.71 4.54 -7.29
CA LEU A 168 -9.77 5.51 -7.59
C LEU A 168 -10.90 4.92 -8.43
N VAL A 169 -10.57 4.12 -9.45
CA VAL A 169 -11.55 3.44 -10.32
C VAL A 169 -12.58 2.62 -9.53
N ARG A 170 -12.16 2.10 -8.38
CA ARG A 170 -13.00 1.26 -7.49
C ARG A 170 -13.85 2.06 -6.52
N VAL A 171 -13.73 3.39 -6.52
CA VAL A 171 -14.51 4.30 -5.68
C VAL A 171 -15.51 5.04 -6.57
N PRO A 172 -16.80 4.66 -6.61
CA PRO A 172 -17.77 5.24 -7.54
C PRO A 172 -17.88 6.76 -7.48
N SER A 173 -17.80 7.34 -6.27
CA SER A 173 -17.82 8.79 -6.05
C SER A 173 -16.59 9.53 -6.60
N LYS A 174 -15.53 8.80 -6.95
CA LYS A 174 -14.25 9.32 -7.46
C LYS A 174 -14.03 9.05 -8.95
N SER A 175 -15.07 8.60 -9.68
CA SER A 175 -14.95 8.24 -11.09
C SER A 175 -14.43 9.38 -11.96
N GLY A 176 -14.83 10.65 -11.69
CA GLY A 176 -14.31 11.82 -12.40
C GLY A 176 -12.83 12.04 -12.19
N GLU A 177 -12.40 12.02 -10.93
CA GLU A 177 -11.00 12.15 -10.55
C GLU A 177 -10.15 10.99 -11.12
N ALA A 178 -10.69 9.77 -11.13
CA ALA A 178 -10.05 8.61 -11.76
C ALA A 178 -9.86 8.83 -13.26
N LEU A 179 -10.89 9.34 -13.96
CA LEU A 179 -10.80 9.57 -15.40
C LEU A 179 -9.75 10.64 -15.75
N GLU A 180 -9.70 11.73 -14.98
CA GLU A 180 -8.68 12.78 -15.16
C GLU A 180 -7.27 12.21 -15.03
N LEU A 181 -7.00 11.48 -13.95
CA LEU A 181 -5.70 10.83 -13.73
C LEU A 181 -5.40 9.78 -14.82
N GLY A 182 -6.39 8.98 -15.22
CA GLY A 182 -6.24 7.99 -16.28
C GLY A 182 -5.85 8.59 -17.61
N ARG A 183 -6.50 9.70 -18.01
CA ARG A 183 -6.19 10.45 -19.23
C ARG A 183 -4.79 11.06 -19.18
N GLU A 184 -4.37 11.58 -18.02
CA GLU A 184 -3.00 12.08 -17.84
C GLU A 184 -1.97 10.97 -17.99
N LEU A 185 -2.19 9.84 -17.35
CA LEU A 185 -1.31 8.67 -17.48
C LEU A 185 -1.25 8.13 -18.90
N PHE A 186 -2.36 8.17 -19.65
CA PHE A 186 -2.45 7.69 -21.03
C PHE A 186 -1.58 8.46 -22.01
N LYS A 187 -1.24 9.73 -21.72
CA LYS A 187 -0.33 10.53 -22.57
C LYS A 187 1.04 9.90 -22.74
N ASP A 188 1.54 9.20 -21.70
CA ASP A 188 2.79 8.44 -21.78
C ASP A 188 2.53 7.01 -22.27
N PRO A 189 3.03 6.61 -23.45
CA PRO A 189 2.83 5.26 -23.98
C PRO A 189 3.25 4.12 -23.03
N ARG A 190 4.24 4.36 -22.17
CA ARG A 190 4.70 3.38 -21.17
C ARG A 190 3.63 3.03 -20.13
N ASN A 191 2.63 3.87 -19.95
CA ASN A 191 1.51 3.64 -19.04
C ASN A 191 0.31 2.94 -19.69
N ARG A 192 0.26 2.81 -21.01
CA ARG A 192 -0.87 2.23 -21.76
C ARG A 192 -0.98 0.72 -21.57
N THR A 193 -1.13 0.31 -20.31
CA THR A 193 -1.33 -1.10 -19.96
C THR A 193 -2.77 -1.53 -20.25
N PRO A 194 -3.03 -2.84 -20.50
CA PRO A 194 -4.37 -3.37 -20.67
C PRO A 194 -5.40 -2.88 -19.65
N SER A 195 -5.03 -2.93 -18.36
CA SER A 195 -5.90 -2.48 -17.28
C SER A 195 -6.17 -0.97 -17.32
N LEU A 196 -5.17 -0.16 -17.71
CA LEU A 196 -5.38 1.31 -17.78
C LEU A 196 -6.35 1.66 -18.89
N VAL A 197 -6.14 1.15 -20.11
CA VAL A 197 -6.99 1.48 -21.26
C VAL A 197 -8.43 1.00 -21.08
N SER A 198 -8.62 -0.22 -20.56
CA SER A 198 -9.95 -0.76 -20.28
C SER A 198 -10.68 0.04 -19.22
N ASN A 199 -9.99 0.47 -18.14
CA ASN A 199 -10.62 1.28 -17.10
C ASN A 199 -10.95 2.71 -17.58
N ILE A 200 -10.15 3.32 -18.46
CA ILE A 200 -10.50 4.60 -19.08
C ILE A 200 -11.79 4.47 -19.88
N PHE A 201 -11.87 3.46 -20.75
CA PHE A 201 -13.09 3.20 -21.54
C PHE A 201 -14.32 3.01 -20.64
N VAL A 202 -14.20 2.23 -19.58
CA VAL A 202 -15.27 2.01 -18.60
C VAL A 202 -15.69 3.30 -17.89
N LEU A 203 -14.74 4.13 -17.50
CA LEU A 203 -15.01 5.40 -16.82
C LEU A 203 -15.69 6.40 -17.75
N GLU A 204 -15.29 6.46 -19.02
CA GLU A 204 -15.94 7.33 -20.03
C GLU A 204 -17.39 6.92 -20.26
N ASN A 205 -17.71 5.62 -20.26
CA ASN A 205 -19.08 5.13 -20.34
C ASN A 205 -19.86 5.41 -19.05
N ARG A 206 -19.30 5.10 -17.88
CA ARG A 206 -19.94 5.37 -16.58
C ARG A 206 -20.33 6.84 -16.39
N LEU A 207 -19.47 7.74 -16.82
CA LEU A 207 -19.68 9.20 -16.69
C LEU A 207 -20.48 9.78 -17.86
N ASN A 208 -20.92 8.94 -18.81
CA ASN A 208 -21.64 9.36 -20.02
C ASN A 208 -20.91 10.50 -20.77
N ILE A 209 -19.59 10.40 -20.87
CA ILE A 209 -18.78 11.39 -21.60
C ILE A 209 -19.23 11.39 -23.07
N PRO A 210 -19.51 12.56 -23.68
CA PRO A 210 -19.85 12.64 -25.10
C PRO A 210 -18.76 12.05 -26.00
N GLU A 211 -19.14 11.34 -27.07
CA GLU A 211 -18.19 10.62 -27.93
C GLU A 211 -17.06 11.53 -28.46
N LYS A 212 -17.37 12.76 -28.83
CA LYS A 212 -16.37 13.75 -29.30
C LYS A 212 -15.34 14.16 -28.24
N GLU A 213 -15.60 13.87 -26.96
CA GLU A 213 -14.74 14.19 -25.81
C GLU A 213 -14.02 12.97 -25.26
N ARG A 214 -14.34 11.76 -25.79
CA ARG A 214 -13.68 10.51 -25.42
C ARG A 214 -12.35 10.38 -26.13
N ILE A 215 -11.47 9.56 -25.56
CA ILE A 215 -10.31 9.05 -26.28
C ILE A 215 -10.81 8.17 -27.42
N PRO A 216 -10.36 8.39 -28.68
CA PRO A 216 -10.80 7.59 -29.81
C PRO A 216 -10.65 6.09 -29.53
N PHE A 217 -11.68 5.31 -29.86
CA PHE A 217 -11.71 3.87 -29.59
C PHE A 217 -10.44 3.16 -30.09
N ARG A 218 -9.95 3.53 -31.28
CA ARG A 218 -8.77 2.95 -31.92
C ARG A 218 -7.43 3.37 -31.26
N GLU A 219 -7.43 4.43 -30.45
CA GLU A 219 -6.28 4.76 -29.61
C GLU A 219 -6.23 3.89 -28.34
N LEU A 220 -7.40 3.53 -27.79
CA LEU A 220 -7.50 2.62 -26.66
C LEU A 220 -7.29 1.15 -27.09
N PHE A 221 -7.90 0.78 -28.23
CA PHE A 221 -7.94 -0.59 -28.76
C PHE A 221 -7.58 -0.58 -30.25
N PRO A 222 -6.30 -0.74 -30.60
CA PRO A 222 -5.80 -0.59 -31.98
C PRO A 222 -6.48 -1.50 -33.01
N THR A 223 -6.85 -2.74 -32.59
CA THR A 223 -7.53 -3.71 -33.44
C THR A 223 -8.76 -4.32 -32.74
N ASP A 224 -9.68 -4.90 -33.52
CA ASP A 224 -10.86 -5.58 -32.96
C ASP A 224 -10.48 -6.80 -32.11
N GLU A 225 -9.42 -7.50 -32.48
CA GLU A 225 -8.86 -8.61 -31.72
C GLU A 225 -8.39 -8.17 -30.35
N ILE A 226 -7.52 -7.14 -30.30
CA ILE A 226 -7.05 -6.55 -29.04
C ILE A 226 -8.22 -6.04 -28.19
N ALA A 227 -9.19 -5.38 -28.80
CA ALA A 227 -10.39 -4.91 -28.10
C ALA A 227 -11.12 -6.08 -27.44
N ARG A 228 -11.36 -7.15 -28.20
CA ARG A 228 -12.05 -8.36 -27.72
C ARG A 228 -11.32 -9.01 -26.56
N ASP A 229 -10.01 -9.21 -26.68
CA ASP A 229 -9.20 -9.85 -25.66
C ASP A 229 -9.16 -9.03 -24.36
N LEU A 230 -8.93 -7.72 -24.47
CA LEU A 230 -8.85 -6.86 -23.30
C LEU A 230 -10.20 -6.68 -22.60
N MET A 231 -11.28 -6.50 -23.35
CA MET A 231 -12.63 -6.39 -22.80
C MET A 231 -13.10 -7.70 -22.15
N THR A 232 -12.84 -8.84 -22.78
CA THR A 232 -13.16 -10.16 -22.21
C THR A 232 -12.38 -10.42 -20.93
N SER A 233 -11.07 -10.14 -20.95
CA SER A 233 -10.21 -10.26 -19.78
C SER A 233 -10.67 -9.32 -18.64
N HIS A 234 -11.09 -8.10 -18.96
CA HIS A 234 -11.60 -7.16 -17.97
C HIS A 234 -12.93 -7.63 -17.36
N LEU A 235 -13.85 -8.14 -18.19
CA LEU A 235 -15.12 -8.72 -17.74
C LEU A 235 -14.92 -9.94 -16.82
N ALA A 236 -13.92 -10.76 -17.09
CA ALA A 236 -13.53 -11.87 -16.20
C ALA A 236 -13.07 -11.38 -14.81
N ASN A 237 -12.63 -10.14 -14.71
CA ASN A 237 -12.25 -9.47 -13.46
C ASN A 237 -13.33 -8.51 -12.91
N SER A 238 -14.58 -8.68 -13.31
CA SER A 238 -15.72 -7.80 -12.95
C SER A 238 -15.97 -7.65 -11.45
N LEU A 239 -15.52 -8.60 -10.63
CA LEU A 239 -15.56 -8.48 -9.17
C LEU A 239 -14.55 -7.44 -8.63
N LYS A 240 -13.56 -7.06 -9.41
CA LYS A 240 -12.48 -6.15 -9.00
C LYS A 240 -12.63 -4.76 -9.58
N TYR A 241 -13.22 -4.62 -10.77
CA TYR A 241 -13.31 -3.38 -11.52
C TYR A 241 -14.71 -3.17 -12.07
N PRO A 242 -15.15 -1.92 -12.29
CA PRO A 242 -16.38 -1.62 -13.01
C PRO A 242 -16.29 -2.09 -14.46
N VAL A 243 -17.46 -2.28 -15.09
CA VAL A 243 -17.58 -2.89 -16.43
C VAL A 243 -18.50 -2.11 -17.37
N ASP A 244 -18.82 -0.89 -17.05
CA ASP A 244 -19.77 -0.05 -17.76
C ASP A 244 -19.42 0.08 -19.26
N GLY A 245 -20.36 -0.24 -20.13
CA GLY A 245 -20.23 -0.17 -21.59
C GLY A 245 -19.39 -1.27 -22.25
N LEU A 246 -18.76 -2.19 -21.50
CA LEU A 246 -17.90 -3.21 -22.09
C LEU A 246 -18.67 -4.30 -22.84
N ARG A 247 -19.84 -4.71 -22.36
CA ARG A 247 -20.63 -5.76 -23.00
C ARG A 247 -21.18 -5.28 -24.34
N GLU A 248 -21.76 -4.08 -24.34
CA GLU A 248 -22.30 -3.45 -25.52
C GLU A 248 -21.20 -3.20 -26.57
N ALA A 249 -20.03 -2.74 -26.15
CA ALA A 249 -18.90 -2.56 -27.04
C ALA A 249 -18.41 -3.92 -27.62
N LEU A 250 -18.32 -4.96 -26.80
CA LEU A 250 -17.89 -6.28 -27.23
C LEU A 250 -18.85 -6.91 -28.25
N GLU A 251 -20.16 -6.75 -28.03
CA GLU A 251 -21.22 -7.22 -28.95
C GLU A 251 -21.22 -6.46 -30.29
N SER A 252 -20.78 -5.20 -30.29
CA SER A 252 -20.68 -4.39 -31.51
C SER A 252 -19.46 -4.70 -32.38
N LEU A 253 -18.47 -5.45 -31.84
CA LEU A 253 -17.29 -5.81 -32.62
C LEU A 253 -17.62 -6.84 -33.70
N PRO A 254 -17.00 -6.75 -34.89
CA PRO A 254 -17.13 -7.79 -35.92
C PRO A 254 -16.83 -9.18 -35.36
N PRO A 255 -17.46 -10.24 -35.86
CA PRO A 255 -17.13 -11.60 -35.42
C PRO A 255 -15.64 -11.90 -35.56
N ALA A 256 -15.10 -12.73 -34.66
CA ALA A 256 -13.73 -13.20 -34.81
C ALA A 256 -13.58 -13.87 -36.18
N LYS A 257 -12.48 -13.58 -36.88
CA LYS A 257 -12.17 -14.34 -38.11
C LYS A 257 -11.84 -15.74 -37.67
N ASP A 258 -12.60 -16.71 -38.18
CA ASP A 258 -12.26 -18.14 -38.08
C ASP A 258 -10.88 -18.33 -38.74
N GLU A 259 -9.87 -18.80 -37.97
CA GLU A 259 -8.60 -19.24 -38.50
C GLU A 259 -8.72 -20.59 -39.20
#